data_2d4fe29d42ce8cf761177833c1cf5747
#
_entry.id   2d4fe29d42ce8cf761177833c1cf5747
#
_cell.length_a   1.000
_cell.length_b   1.000
_cell.length_c   1.000
_cell.angle_alpha   90.00
_cell.angle_beta   90.00
_cell.angle_gamma   90.00
#
_symmetry.space_group_name_H-M   'P 1'
#
loop_
_entity.id
_entity.type
_entity.pdbx_description
1 polymer ?
#
loop_
_entity_poly.entity_id
_entity_poly.type
_entity_poly.pdbx_seq_one_letter_code
_entity_poly.pdbx_strand_id
1 'polypeptide(L)'
;CKSSAGALSYREAAGAIQTLANELSSLVKGKAVALILPNSKAFLIAYFAILFAGGKPALINHAHPDATINKLLADLDAALAISDRSFERAASRLLNDTLLEELCRPVDLDTLRDPGAPSDIAAILYSGGTTGLPKQVPHTNAAIIATMERGDWGWRTNDAEIWLPVAPFTHIYGFLMGLTNPLINAGAAVIPERFQPDLIVEMLAEENVTIFGGGPPAIYQAVMASSKFHDAKFPELRICPGGGAPFPLDVHRRWQEATGLKIYEGYGMTEIAPITINTERDGVKLGSAGKPVPDTIVEIVDLETGSRVLETGEAGEIRVKGPHMMTGYTCSREETAQAMRHGFVYTGDIGTIDDAGFLTITDRKKNVIFVSGFNVFPREIEELLLTHPAISGACVVGRGHERSGEVPVAFVTLRSATDEAEIDAFCRNNLIAYKLPEQVIIVDSMPLTPAGKVDRISLENSLKPADQARVQ
;
A
#
# COMPACT_ATOMS: atom_id res chain seq x y z
N CYS A 1 -14.38 17.88 -5.16
CA CYS A 1 -13.53 17.05 -6.01
C CYS A 1 -13.40 17.70 -7.39
N LYS A 2 -12.21 17.80 -7.95
CA LYS A 2 -11.92 18.37 -9.27
C LYS A 2 -11.22 17.31 -10.13
N SER A 3 -11.62 17.19 -11.38
CA SER A 3 -10.97 16.38 -12.41
C SER A 3 -11.05 17.14 -13.73
N SER A 4 -10.44 16.63 -14.81
CA SER A 4 -10.59 17.20 -16.17
C SER A 4 -12.06 17.32 -16.60
N ALA A 5 -12.95 16.47 -16.09
CA ALA A 5 -14.40 16.53 -16.26
C ALA A 5 -15.11 17.58 -15.36
N GLY A 6 -14.38 18.58 -14.83
CA GLY A 6 -14.92 19.66 -14.00
C GLY A 6 -14.95 19.37 -12.48
N ALA A 7 -15.39 20.35 -11.70
CA ALA A 7 -15.50 20.25 -10.25
C ALA A 7 -16.83 19.66 -9.82
N LEU A 8 -16.85 18.96 -8.67
CA LEU A 8 -18.04 18.46 -8.00
C LEU A 8 -18.04 18.96 -6.55
N SER A 9 -19.06 19.73 -6.18
CA SER A 9 -19.24 20.20 -4.81
C SER A 9 -19.77 19.08 -3.90
N TYR A 10 -19.62 19.24 -2.58
CA TYR A 10 -20.19 18.30 -1.61
C TYR A 10 -21.71 18.14 -1.76
N ARG A 11 -22.44 19.23 -2.07
CA ARG A 11 -23.89 19.22 -2.28
C ARG A 11 -24.27 18.41 -3.53
N GLU A 12 -23.58 18.60 -4.64
CA GLU A 12 -23.77 17.82 -5.86
C GLU A 12 -23.41 16.35 -5.65
N ALA A 13 -22.31 16.09 -4.93
CA ALA A 13 -21.93 14.73 -4.56
C ALA A 13 -23.02 14.05 -3.72
N ALA A 14 -23.54 14.72 -2.69
CA ALA A 14 -24.64 14.18 -1.87
C ALA A 14 -25.89 13.86 -2.71
N GLY A 15 -26.25 14.73 -3.67
CA GLY A 15 -27.35 14.48 -4.60
C GLY A 15 -27.15 13.26 -5.47
N ALA A 16 -25.96 13.13 -6.05
CA ALA A 16 -25.59 11.97 -6.87
C ALA A 16 -25.56 10.67 -6.07
N ILE A 17 -24.97 10.70 -4.86
CA ILE A 17 -24.96 9.57 -3.93
C ILE A 17 -26.38 9.12 -3.60
N GLN A 18 -27.27 10.02 -3.20
CA GLN A 18 -28.64 9.69 -2.82
C GLN A 18 -29.43 9.13 -4.00
N THR A 19 -29.28 9.73 -5.20
CA THR A 19 -29.93 9.26 -6.42
C THR A 19 -29.52 7.83 -6.75
N LEU A 20 -28.22 7.57 -6.81
CA LEU A 20 -27.69 6.24 -7.10
C LEU A 20 -28.02 5.23 -5.98
N ALA A 21 -27.97 5.63 -4.71
CA ALA A 21 -28.34 4.77 -3.59
C ALA A 21 -29.81 4.34 -3.65
N ASN A 22 -30.71 5.22 -4.08
CA ASN A 22 -32.13 4.87 -4.29
C ASN A 22 -32.30 3.83 -5.39
N GLU A 23 -31.59 3.95 -6.51
CA GLU A 23 -31.61 2.96 -7.59
C GLU A 23 -31.10 1.58 -7.10
N LEU A 24 -30.07 1.57 -6.26
CA LEU A 24 -29.41 0.35 -5.81
C LEU A 24 -30.12 -0.36 -4.64
N SER A 25 -30.89 0.34 -3.83
CA SER A 25 -31.33 -0.11 -2.50
C SER A 25 -32.10 -1.44 -2.49
N SER A 26 -32.90 -1.74 -3.51
CA SER A 26 -33.63 -3.00 -3.63
C SER A 26 -32.75 -4.18 -4.10
N LEU A 27 -31.62 -3.89 -4.70
CA LEU A 27 -30.74 -4.88 -5.35
C LEU A 27 -29.63 -5.35 -4.41
N VAL A 28 -29.06 -4.42 -3.59
CA VAL A 28 -27.76 -4.62 -2.95
C VAL A 28 -27.79 -4.73 -1.42
N LYS A 29 -28.94 -4.49 -0.77
CA LYS A 29 -29.04 -4.47 0.70
C LYS A 29 -28.46 -5.74 1.34
N GLY A 30 -27.45 -5.58 2.18
CA GLY A 30 -26.73 -6.66 2.89
C GLY A 30 -25.76 -7.47 2.01
N LYS A 31 -25.69 -7.18 0.70
CA LYS A 31 -24.88 -7.94 -0.27
C LYS A 31 -23.58 -7.23 -0.63
N ALA A 32 -22.61 -8.00 -1.13
CA ALA A 32 -21.40 -7.46 -1.71
C ALA A 32 -21.65 -6.86 -3.09
N VAL A 33 -21.08 -5.69 -3.33
CA VAL A 33 -21.13 -4.97 -4.61
C VAL A 33 -19.71 -4.68 -5.06
N ALA A 34 -19.32 -5.20 -6.21
CA ALA A 34 -18.00 -4.94 -6.76
C ALA A 34 -17.95 -3.53 -7.35
N LEU A 35 -16.96 -2.74 -6.92
CA LEU A 35 -16.67 -1.42 -7.47
C LEU A 35 -15.37 -1.50 -8.27
N ILE A 36 -15.48 -1.35 -9.61
CA ILE A 36 -14.41 -1.62 -10.58
C ILE A 36 -14.29 -0.39 -11.49
N LEU A 37 -13.79 0.71 -10.92
CA LEU A 37 -13.61 1.98 -11.60
C LEU A 37 -12.17 2.49 -11.39
N PRO A 38 -11.64 3.31 -12.32
CA PRO A 38 -10.42 4.08 -12.06
C PRO A 38 -10.68 5.13 -10.96
N ASN A 39 -9.58 5.71 -10.45
CA ASN A 39 -9.68 6.89 -9.58
C ASN A 39 -10.49 7.98 -10.29
N SER A 40 -11.64 8.35 -9.76
CA SER A 40 -12.57 9.28 -10.41
C SER A 40 -13.62 9.81 -9.44
N LYS A 41 -14.37 10.82 -9.84
CA LYS A 41 -15.57 11.27 -9.11
C LYS A 41 -16.61 10.16 -9.06
N ALA A 42 -16.76 9.41 -10.16
CA ALA A 42 -17.69 8.28 -10.24
C ALA A 42 -17.37 7.19 -9.22
N PHE A 43 -16.07 6.90 -8.97
CA PHE A 43 -15.66 5.96 -7.93
C PHE A 43 -16.13 6.41 -6.54
N LEU A 44 -15.89 7.68 -6.20
CA LEU A 44 -16.30 8.26 -4.92
C LEU A 44 -17.82 8.16 -4.72
N ILE A 45 -18.60 8.61 -5.71
CA ILE A 45 -20.07 8.59 -5.67
C ILE A 45 -20.58 7.15 -5.53
N ALA A 46 -20.05 6.22 -6.32
CA ALA A 46 -20.46 4.82 -6.29
C ALA A 46 -20.16 4.17 -4.93
N TYR A 47 -18.98 4.44 -4.36
CA TYR A 47 -18.60 3.91 -3.04
C TYR A 47 -19.61 4.31 -1.96
N PHE A 48 -19.92 5.59 -1.84
CA PHE A 48 -20.89 6.05 -0.85
C PHE A 48 -22.33 5.64 -1.19
N ALA A 49 -22.71 5.61 -2.47
CA ALA A 49 -24.04 5.14 -2.86
C ALA A 49 -24.27 3.67 -2.49
N ILE A 50 -23.26 2.80 -2.61
CA ILE A 50 -23.35 1.41 -2.17
C ILE A 50 -23.60 1.35 -0.65
N LEU A 51 -22.86 2.13 0.15
CA LEU A 51 -23.03 2.19 1.60
C LEU A 51 -24.42 2.68 1.98
N PHE A 52 -24.87 3.79 1.41
CA PHE A 52 -26.19 4.37 1.67
C PHE A 52 -27.35 3.48 1.17
N ALA A 53 -27.10 2.60 0.20
CA ALA A 53 -28.03 1.56 -0.23
C ALA A 53 -28.04 0.34 0.70
N GLY A 54 -27.16 0.30 1.72
CA GLY A 54 -26.98 -0.83 2.64
C GLY A 54 -26.20 -2.01 2.04
N GLY A 55 -25.45 -1.79 0.97
CA GLY A 55 -24.54 -2.76 0.35
C GLY A 55 -23.14 -2.75 0.99
N LYS A 56 -22.29 -3.70 0.61
CA LYS A 56 -20.91 -3.83 1.04
C LYS A 56 -19.97 -3.58 -0.14
N PRO A 57 -19.34 -2.42 -0.27
CA PRO A 57 -18.46 -2.13 -1.41
C PRO A 57 -17.19 -2.99 -1.36
N ALA A 58 -16.93 -3.73 -2.44
CA ALA A 58 -15.72 -4.50 -2.65
C ALA A 58 -14.88 -3.82 -3.74
N LEU A 59 -13.70 -3.32 -3.38
CA LEU A 59 -12.91 -2.42 -4.21
C LEU A 59 -11.93 -3.22 -5.06
N ILE A 60 -12.32 -3.58 -6.28
CA ILE A 60 -11.51 -4.37 -7.21
C ILE A 60 -10.76 -3.44 -8.17
N ASN A 61 -9.46 -3.64 -8.29
CA ASN A 61 -8.64 -2.83 -9.19
C ASN A 61 -9.04 -3.07 -10.66
N HIS A 62 -9.50 -2.00 -11.32
CA HIS A 62 -9.95 -2.02 -12.72
C HIS A 62 -8.84 -2.38 -13.72
N ALA A 63 -7.57 -2.24 -13.33
CA ALA A 63 -6.43 -2.58 -14.16
C ALA A 63 -6.12 -4.09 -14.22
N HIS A 64 -6.80 -4.91 -13.40
CA HIS A 64 -6.68 -6.36 -13.54
C HIS A 64 -7.20 -6.83 -14.90
N PRO A 65 -6.64 -7.91 -15.48
CA PRO A 65 -7.23 -8.59 -16.63
C PRO A 65 -8.66 -9.04 -16.33
N ASP A 66 -9.56 -8.98 -17.33
CA ASP A 66 -10.96 -9.35 -17.16
C ASP A 66 -11.16 -10.78 -16.64
N ALA A 67 -10.28 -11.72 -17.03
CA ALA A 67 -10.29 -13.08 -16.51
C ALA A 67 -10.05 -13.12 -14.98
N THR A 68 -9.19 -12.26 -14.46
CA THR A 68 -8.94 -12.13 -13.02
C THR A 68 -10.14 -11.47 -12.33
N ILE A 69 -10.68 -10.40 -12.91
CA ILE A 69 -11.86 -9.71 -12.38
C ILE A 69 -13.05 -10.69 -12.29
N ASN A 70 -13.31 -11.47 -13.32
CA ASN A 70 -14.38 -12.47 -13.31
C ASN A 70 -14.20 -13.53 -12.23
N LYS A 71 -12.95 -13.95 -11.93
CA LYS A 71 -12.67 -14.85 -10.79
C LYS A 71 -12.96 -14.17 -9.44
N LEU A 72 -12.54 -12.91 -9.28
CA LEU A 72 -12.82 -12.13 -8.06
C LEU A 72 -14.33 -11.89 -7.85
N LEU A 73 -15.07 -11.62 -8.93
CA LEU A 73 -16.53 -11.48 -8.89
C LEU A 73 -17.22 -12.78 -8.44
N ALA A 74 -16.75 -13.92 -8.93
CA ALA A 74 -17.26 -15.22 -8.54
C ALA A 74 -16.91 -15.58 -7.08
N ASP A 75 -15.69 -15.30 -6.63
CA ASP A 75 -15.24 -15.51 -5.26
C ASP A 75 -15.96 -14.61 -4.26
N LEU A 76 -16.29 -13.39 -4.66
CA LEU A 76 -17.04 -12.41 -3.86
C LEU A 76 -18.55 -12.74 -3.76
N ASP A 77 -19.08 -13.58 -4.62
CA ASP A 77 -20.54 -13.74 -4.84
C ASP A 77 -21.23 -12.38 -5.04
N ALA A 78 -20.66 -11.58 -5.96
CA ALA A 78 -21.08 -10.21 -6.18
C ALA A 78 -22.52 -10.12 -6.70
N ALA A 79 -23.38 -9.41 -5.99
CA ALA A 79 -24.77 -9.15 -6.43
C ALA A 79 -24.82 -8.23 -7.64
N LEU A 80 -23.87 -7.31 -7.73
CA LEU A 80 -23.77 -6.28 -8.77
C LEU A 80 -22.32 -5.86 -8.93
N ALA A 81 -21.94 -5.48 -10.16
CA ALA A 81 -20.71 -4.75 -10.45
C ALA A 81 -21.04 -3.32 -10.90
N ILE A 82 -20.45 -2.31 -10.26
CA ILE A 82 -20.45 -0.92 -10.74
C ILE A 82 -19.10 -0.70 -11.42
N SER A 83 -19.14 -0.39 -12.73
CA SER A 83 -17.92 -0.38 -13.55
C SER A 83 -18.11 0.48 -14.80
N ASP A 84 -17.03 0.74 -15.52
CA ASP A 84 -17.04 1.41 -16.84
C ASP A 84 -17.32 0.43 -18.01
N ARG A 85 -17.33 -0.87 -17.73
CA ARG A 85 -17.59 -1.96 -18.69
C ARG A 85 -18.34 -3.12 -18.05
N SER A 86 -18.91 -3.99 -18.88
CA SER A 86 -19.68 -5.15 -18.40
C SER A 86 -18.80 -6.37 -18.17
N PHE A 87 -19.20 -7.20 -17.22
CA PHE A 87 -18.56 -8.47 -16.89
C PHE A 87 -19.56 -9.63 -16.93
N GLU A 88 -19.08 -10.84 -17.28
CA GLU A 88 -19.93 -12.02 -17.44
C GLU A 88 -20.52 -12.55 -16.12
N ARG A 89 -19.78 -12.35 -15.00
CA ARG A 89 -20.04 -13.00 -13.71
C ARG A 89 -20.92 -12.19 -12.76
N ALA A 90 -21.31 -10.96 -13.14
CA ALA A 90 -22.21 -10.14 -12.33
C ALA A 90 -23.06 -9.24 -13.22
N ALA A 91 -24.27 -8.93 -12.76
CA ALA A 91 -25.04 -7.84 -13.35
C ALA A 91 -24.23 -6.54 -13.25
N SER A 92 -24.24 -5.73 -14.31
CA SER A 92 -23.39 -4.53 -14.38
C SER A 92 -24.24 -3.26 -14.39
N ARG A 93 -23.91 -2.29 -13.52
CA ARG A 93 -24.35 -0.90 -13.60
C ARG A 93 -23.18 -0.09 -14.15
N LEU A 94 -23.31 0.36 -15.39
CA LEU A 94 -22.28 1.18 -16.00
C LEU A 94 -22.28 2.58 -15.40
N LEU A 95 -21.11 3.07 -15.04
CA LEU A 95 -20.91 4.39 -14.48
C LEU A 95 -19.53 4.94 -14.90
N ASN A 96 -19.49 6.22 -15.23
CA ASN A 96 -18.29 7.01 -15.45
C ASN A 96 -18.57 8.48 -15.13
N ASP A 97 -17.57 9.35 -15.21
CA ASP A 97 -17.74 10.76 -14.86
C ASP A 97 -18.74 11.50 -15.78
N THR A 98 -18.92 11.06 -17.01
CA THR A 98 -19.95 11.64 -17.92
C THR A 98 -21.38 11.28 -17.50
N LEU A 99 -21.62 10.00 -17.17
CA LEU A 99 -22.93 9.54 -16.70
C LEU A 99 -23.26 10.08 -15.29
N LEU A 100 -22.27 10.51 -14.56
CA LEU A 100 -22.42 11.09 -13.23
C LEU A 100 -23.24 12.39 -13.25
N GLU A 101 -23.13 13.19 -14.31
CA GLU A 101 -23.86 14.46 -14.44
C GLU A 101 -25.38 14.25 -14.40
N GLU A 102 -25.86 13.12 -14.90
CA GLU A 102 -27.29 12.75 -14.87
C GLU A 102 -27.80 12.45 -13.45
N LEU A 103 -26.88 12.08 -12.54
CA LEU A 103 -27.19 11.77 -11.14
C LEU A 103 -27.18 13.01 -10.24
N CYS A 104 -26.51 14.10 -10.65
CA CYS A 104 -26.33 15.32 -9.86
C CYS A 104 -27.64 16.12 -9.79
N ARG A 105 -28.55 15.69 -8.93
CA ARG A 105 -29.82 16.38 -8.67
C ARG A 105 -29.80 17.10 -7.33
N PRO A 106 -30.49 18.23 -7.16
CA PRO A 106 -30.62 18.85 -5.84
C PRO A 106 -31.23 17.84 -4.85
N VAL A 107 -30.65 17.77 -3.68
CA VAL A 107 -31.09 16.92 -2.56
C VAL A 107 -31.29 17.77 -1.32
N ASP A 108 -32.30 17.44 -0.54
CA ASP A 108 -32.41 17.92 0.83
C ASP A 108 -31.46 17.09 1.72
N LEU A 109 -30.44 17.73 2.27
CA LEU A 109 -29.41 17.06 3.07
C LEU A 109 -29.98 16.39 4.33
N ASP A 110 -31.13 16.89 4.84
CA ASP A 110 -31.80 16.31 6.01
C ASP A 110 -32.49 14.96 5.66
N THR A 111 -32.60 14.63 4.38
CA THR A 111 -33.17 13.36 3.91
C THR A 111 -32.12 12.29 3.60
N LEU A 112 -30.84 12.57 3.81
CA LEU A 112 -29.79 11.59 3.59
C LEU A 112 -29.97 10.39 4.51
N ARG A 113 -29.78 9.20 3.94
CA ARG A 113 -29.90 7.95 4.69
C ARG A 113 -28.72 7.78 5.63
N ASP A 114 -28.95 7.05 6.73
CA ASP A 114 -27.89 6.55 7.59
C ASP A 114 -27.04 5.50 6.83
N PRO A 115 -25.71 5.63 6.77
CA PRO A 115 -24.84 4.68 6.08
C PRO A 115 -24.74 3.31 6.78
N GLY A 116 -25.40 3.10 7.93
CA GLY A 116 -25.46 1.84 8.65
C GLY A 116 -24.76 1.84 10.03
N ALA A 117 -24.80 0.68 10.70
CA ALA A 117 -24.24 0.54 12.02
C ALA A 117 -22.70 0.54 12.02
N PRO A 118 -22.05 0.89 13.15
CA PRO A 118 -20.60 0.84 13.28
C PRO A 118 -19.97 -0.52 12.95
N SER A 119 -20.69 -1.62 13.17
CA SER A 119 -20.26 -3.00 12.89
C SER A 119 -20.45 -3.44 11.43
N ASP A 120 -21.22 -2.68 10.63
CA ASP A 120 -21.47 -3.04 9.23
C ASP A 120 -20.19 -2.87 8.40
N ILE A 121 -20.05 -3.70 7.36
CA ILE A 121 -18.88 -3.67 6.48
C ILE A 121 -18.94 -2.42 5.60
N ALA A 122 -17.95 -1.55 5.76
CA ALA A 122 -17.78 -0.32 4.98
C ALA A 122 -16.92 -0.52 3.74
N ALA A 123 -15.96 -1.43 3.77
CA ALA A 123 -15.12 -1.73 2.62
C ALA A 123 -14.65 -3.20 2.67
N ILE A 124 -14.57 -3.83 1.51
CA ILE A 124 -13.81 -5.06 1.29
C ILE A 124 -12.66 -4.69 0.36
N LEU A 125 -11.46 -4.62 0.94
CA LEU A 125 -10.23 -4.39 0.21
C LEU A 125 -9.59 -5.73 -0.16
N TYR A 126 -8.60 -5.70 -1.05
CA TYR A 126 -7.91 -6.90 -1.49
C TYR A 126 -6.43 -6.81 -1.17
N SER A 127 -5.91 -7.77 -0.38
CA SER A 127 -4.48 -7.88 -0.13
C SER A 127 -3.80 -8.77 -1.17
N GLY A 128 -2.55 -8.41 -1.54
CA GLY A 128 -1.77 -9.23 -2.47
C GLY A 128 -1.36 -10.55 -1.85
N GLY A 129 -1.93 -11.66 -2.31
CA GLY A 129 -1.46 -13.01 -2.01
C GLY A 129 -0.27 -13.40 -2.91
N THR A 130 0.67 -14.17 -2.37
CA THR A 130 1.84 -14.65 -3.14
C THR A 130 1.55 -15.90 -3.98
N THR A 131 0.40 -16.57 -3.78
CA THR A 131 0.14 -17.90 -4.32
C THR A 131 -1.29 -18.11 -4.83
N GLY A 132 -2.10 -17.07 -5.09
CA GLY A 132 -3.48 -17.24 -5.51
C GLY A 132 -4.22 -15.95 -5.81
N LEU A 133 -5.55 -15.98 -5.75
CA LEU A 133 -6.37 -14.78 -5.81
C LEU A 133 -6.08 -13.87 -4.60
N PRO A 134 -6.16 -12.54 -4.76
CA PRO A 134 -6.06 -11.60 -3.65
C PRO A 134 -7.10 -11.90 -2.57
N LYS A 135 -6.68 -11.79 -1.30
CA LYS A 135 -7.55 -12.09 -0.15
C LYS A 135 -8.51 -10.93 0.12
N GLN A 136 -9.76 -11.25 0.41
CA GLN A 136 -10.77 -10.28 0.80
C GLN A 136 -10.57 -9.84 2.25
N VAL A 137 -10.35 -8.54 2.47
CA VAL A 137 -10.07 -7.89 3.76
C VAL A 137 -11.22 -6.95 4.11
N PRO A 138 -12.21 -7.39 4.89
CA PRO A 138 -13.35 -6.56 5.26
C PRO A 138 -13.00 -5.61 6.42
N HIS A 139 -13.42 -4.35 6.27
CA HIS A 139 -13.36 -3.33 7.30
C HIS A 139 -14.75 -2.82 7.64
N THR A 140 -15.02 -2.65 8.94
CA THR A 140 -16.30 -2.09 9.40
C THR A 140 -16.32 -0.57 9.30
N ASN A 141 -17.52 0.05 9.41
CA ASN A 141 -17.65 1.50 9.50
C ASN A 141 -16.78 2.08 10.64
N ALA A 142 -16.81 1.45 11.81
CA ALA A 142 -15.99 1.87 12.95
C ALA A 142 -14.49 1.79 12.63
N ALA A 143 -14.04 0.73 11.95
CA ALA A 143 -12.64 0.58 11.57
C ALA A 143 -12.21 1.63 10.53
N ILE A 144 -13.04 1.94 9.54
CA ILE A 144 -12.73 2.98 8.55
C ILE A 144 -12.68 4.37 9.20
N ILE A 145 -13.61 4.72 10.07
CA ILE A 145 -13.56 5.99 10.82
C ILE A 145 -12.28 6.07 11.64
N ALA A 146 -11.96 5.01 12.39
CA ALA A 146 -10.72 4.94 13.16
C ALA A 146 -9.46 5.05 12.28
N THR A 147 -9.49 4.51 11.06
CA THR A 147 -8.43 4.65 10.05
C THR A 147 -8.27 6.10 9.60
N MET A 148 -9.38 6.80 9.32
CA MET A 148 -9.37 8.22 8.92
C MET A 148 -8.76 9.12 10.00
N GLU A 149 -9.22 8.98 11.25
CA GLU A 149 -8.73 9.76 12.38
C GLU A 149 -7.21 9.60 12.58
N ARG A 150 -6.70 8.38 12.42
CA ARG A 150 -5.28 8.07 12.56
C ARG A 150 -4.46 8.53 11.37
N GLY A 151 -5.03 8.50 10.19
CA GLY A 151 -4.41 9.05 8.99
C GLY A 151 -4.25 10.56 9.04
N ASP A 152 -5.18 11.28 9.66
CA ASP A 152 -5.15 12.74 9.80
C ASP A 152 -4.35 13.23 11.03
N TRP A 153 -4.25 12.42 12.06
CA TRP A 153 -3.72 12.78 13.38
C TRP A 153 -2.37 13.52 13.35
N GLY A 154 -1.46 13.13 12.45
CA GLY A 154 -0.10 13.63 12.43
C GLY A 154 0.09 14.98 11.75
N TRP A 155 -0.87 15.43 10.95
CA TRP A 155 -0.69 16.56 10.02
C TRP A 155 -1.60 17.75 10.29
N ARG A 156 -2.59 17.65 11.17
CA ARG A 156 -3.52 18.72 11.53
C ARG A 156 -4.14 19.38 10.30
N THR A 157 -4.73 18.58 9.44
CA THR A 157 -5.38 19.06 8.23
C THR A 157 -6.67 19.83 8.54
N ASN A 158 -7.16 20.61 7.60
CA ASN A 158 -8.36 21.43 7.72
C ASN A 158 -9.12 21.50 6.38
N ASP A 159 -10.19 22.28 6.31
CA ASP A 159 -11.04 22.41 5.14
C ASP A 159 -10.41 23.15 3.94
N ALA A 160 -9.28 23.82 4.14
CA ALA A 160 -8.52 24.46 3.07
C ALA A 160 -7.58 23.49 2.33
N GLU A 161 -7.44 22.22 2.80
CA GLU A 161 -6.53 21.27 2.18
C GLU A 161 -7.00 20.81 0.81
N ILE A 162 -6.06 20.76 -0.13
CA ILE A 162 -6.24 20.20 -1.47
C ILE A 162 -5.30 19.00 -1.65
N TRP A 163 -5.90 17.83 -1.74
CA TRP A 163 -5.20 16.55 -1.87
C TRP A 163 -5.00 16.18 -3.32
N LEU A 164 -3.81 15.71 -3.68
CA LEU A 164 -3.51 15.07 -4.97
C LEU A 164 -3.17 13.60 -4.75
N PRO A 165 -4.17 12.70 -4.75
CA PRO A 165 -3.97 11.26 -4.61
C PRO A 165 -3.59 10.65 -5.96
N VAL A 166 -2.52 9.85 -6.01
CA VAL A 166 -2.09 9.15 -7.24
C VAL A 166 -2.17 7.62 -7.13
N ALA A 167 -2.18 7.09 -5.91
CA ALA A 167 -2.36 5.65 -5.70
C ALA A 167 -3.80 5.21 -6.01
N PRO A 168 -4.02 3.96 -6.49
CA PRO A 168 -5.36 3.45 -6.74
C PRO A 168 -6.25 3.48 -5.50
N PHE A 169 -7.49 3.97 -5.62
CA PHE A 169 -8.48 4.00 -4.52
C PHE A 169 -8.88 2.60 -4.04
N THR A 170 -8.60 1.59 -4.82
CA THR A 170 -8.79 0.18 -4.47
C THR A 170 -7.68 -0.39 -3.57
N HIS A 171 -6.59 0.37 -3.37
CA HIS A 171 -5.52 0.04 -2.43
C HIS A 171 -5.70 0.87 -1.16
N ILE A 172 -5.45 0.29 0.03
CA ILE A 172 -5.68 0.98 1.32
C ILE A 172 -5.02 2.36 1.40
N TYR A 173 -3.81 2.54 0.87
CA TYR A 173 -3.14 3.83 0.82
C TYR A 173 -3.89 4.85 -0.04
N GLY A 174 -4.28 4.48 -1.26
CA GLY A 174 -5.06 5.34 -2.16
C GLY A 174 -6.47 5.60 -1.63
N PHE A 175 -7.08 4.61 -0.98
CA PHE A 175 -8.35 4.76 -0.27
C PHE A 175 -8.27 5.85 0.80
N LEU A 176 -7.20 5.85 1.60
CA LEU A 176 -6.96 6.89 2.60
C LEU A 176 -6.72 8.26 1.97
N MET A 177 -5.74 8.35 1.07
CA MET A 177 -5.27 9.63 0.54
C MET A 177 -6.26 10.29 -0.42
N GLY A 178 -7.13 9.53 -1.07
CA GLY A 178 -8.02 10.06 -2.11
C GLY A 178 -9.50 10.02 -1.81
N LEU A 179 -9.93 9.08 -0.97
CA LEU A 179 -11.34 8.86 -0.70
C LEU A 179 -11.76 9.33 0.70
N THR A 180 -10.94 9.07 1.73
CA THR A 180 -11.37 9.30 3.12
C THR A 180 -10.75 10.52 3.77
N ASN A 181 -9.44 10.71 3.69
CA ASN A 181 -8.77 11.84 4.36
C ASN A 181 -9.20 13.21 3.82
N PRO A 182 -9.44 13.42 2.51
CA PRO A 182 -10.00 14.68 2.06
C PRO A 182 -11.36 15.01 2.67
N LEU A 183 -12.15 13.99 3.07
CA LEU A 183 -13.50 14.17 3.59
C LEU A 183 -13.55 14.47 5.09
N ILE A 184 -12.57 13.98 5.88
CA ILE A 184 -12.63 14.10 7.35
C ILE A 184 -12.69 15.56 7.82
N ASN A 185 -12.04 16.47 7.09
CA ASN A 185 -12.02 17.90 7.38
C ASN A 185 -12.70 18.74 6.27
N ALA A 186 -13.55 18.14 5.46
CA ALA A 186 -14.25 18.80 4.35
C ALA A 186 -13.30 19.47 3.32
N GLY A 187 -12.09 18.95 3.15
CA GLY A 187 -11.12 19.39 2.16
C GLY A 187 -11.49 19.05 0.72
N ALA A 188 -10.61 19.33 -0.22
CA ALA A 188 -10.80 19.03 -1.62
C ALA A 188 -9.82 17.94 -2.11
N ALA A 189 -10.19 17.25 -3.19
CA ALA A 189 -9.29 16.35 -3.90
C ALA A 189 -9.25 16.71 -5.39
N VAL A 190 -8.04 16.75 -5.95
CA VAL A 190 -7.80 16.88 -7.38
C VAL A 190 -7.36 15.52 -7.89
N ILE A 191 -8.19 14.85 -8.67
CA ILE A 191 -7.97 13.47 -9.11
C ILE A 191 -7.41 13.49 -10.53
N PRO A 192 -6.16 13.02 -10.75
CA PRO A 192 -5.61 12.89 -12.09
C PRO A 192 -6.31 11.76 -12.85
N GLU A 193 -6.55 11.95 -14.15
CA GLU A 193 -7.14 10.92 -15.02
C GLU A 193 -6.30 9.65 -15.05
N ARG A 194 -4.98 9.84 -15.03
CA ARG A 194 -3.99 8.77 -15.00
C ARG A 194 -2.68 9.28 -14.39
N PHE A 195 -1.89 8.38 -13.88
CA PHE A 195 -0.54 8.72 -13.44
C PHE A 195 0.35 8.99 -14.67
N GLN A 196 0.75 10.24 -14.83
CA GLN A 196 1.78 10.70 -15.78
C GLN A 196 2.66 11.72 -15.07
N PRO A 197 3.98 11.51 -14.95
CA PRO A 197 4.86 12.38 -14.19
C PRO A 197 4.70 13.87 -14.51
N ASP A 198 4.67 14.23 -15.81
CA ASP A 198 4.53 15.63 -16.24
C ASP A 198 3.18 16.23 -15.82
N LEU A 199 2.08 15.47 -15.95
CA LEU A 199 0.75 15.89 -15.48
C LEU A 199 0.72 16.11 -13.96
N ILE A 200 1.36 15.21 -13.20
CA ILE A 200 1.40 15.34 -11.73
C ILE A 200 2.18 16.61 -11.33
N VAL A 201 3.31 16.90 -12.01
CA VAL A 201 4.08 18.13 -11.77
C VAL A 201 3.24 19.38 -12.04
N GLU A 202 2.51 19.41 -13.18
CA GLU A 202 1.60 20.52 -13.53
C GLU A 202 0.51 20.69 -12.46
N MET A 203 -0.14 19.60 -12.06
CA MET A 203 -1.19 19.66 -11.04
C MET A 203 -0.66 20.14 -9.69
N LEU A 204 0.54 19.71 -9.27
CA LEU A 204 1.19 20.20 -8.05
C LEU A 204 1.48 21.72 -8.11
N ALA A 205 1.80 22.23 -9.28
CA ALA A 205 2.14 23.65 -9.48
C ALA A 205 0.92 24.55 -9.64
N GLU A 206 -0.15 24.07 -10.28
CA GLU A 206 -1.25 24.92 -10.79
C GLU A 206 -2.56 24.75 -10.01
N GLU A 207 -2.78 23.60 -9.34
CA GLU A 207 -4.05 23.29 -8.68
C GLU A 207 -4.06 23.61 -7.18
N ASN A 208 -3.10 24.42 -6.70
CA ASN A 208 -2.94 24.79 -5.28
C ASN A 208 -2.89 23.58 -4.33
N VAL A 209 -2.27 22.49 -4.78
CA VAL A 209 -2.18 21.25 -4.00
C VAL A 209 -1.38 21.50 -2.72
N THR A 210 -1.96 21.17 -1.57
CA THR A 210 -1.32 21.28 -0.27
C THR A 210 -0.75 19.94 0.23
N ILE A 211 -1.35 18.83 -0.22
CA ILE A 211 -0.97 17.48 0.21
C ILE A 211 -0.79 16.58 -1.02
N PHE A 212 0.44 16.11 -1.22
CA PHE A 212 0.76 15.17 -2.30
C PHE A 212 0.71 13.73 -1.78
N GLY A 213 -0.38 13.02 -2.02
CA GLY A 213 -0.56 11.60 -1.68
C GLY A 213 0.24 10.66 -2.60
N GLY A 214 1.57 10.86 -2.68
CA GLY A 214 2.44 10.21 -3.64
C GLY A 214 2.50 8.69 -3.52
N GLY A 215 2.55 8.15 -2.28
CA GLY A 215 2.62 6.70 -2.06
C GLY A 215 4.04 6.14 -2.10
N PRO A 216 4.31 5.07 -2.86
CA PRO A 216 5.61 4.41 -2.83
C PRO A 216 6.73 5.27 -3.47
N PRO A 217 8.01 4.98 -3.15
CA PRO A 217 9.15 5.76 -3.62
C PRO A 217 9.24 5.86 -5.14
N ALA A 218 8.77 4.85 -5.87
CA ALA A 218 8.74 4.87 -7.33
C ALA A 218 7.93 6.05 -7.92
N ILE A 219 6.87 6.48 -7.24
CA ILE A 219 6.07 7.64 -7.64
C ILE A 219 6.89 8.92 -7.48
N TYR A 220 7.54 9.10 -6.33
CA TYR A 220 8.41 10.27 -6.08
C TYR A 220 9.57 10.32 -7.06
N GLN A 221 10.21 9.17 -7.34
CA GLN A 221 11.27 9.07 -8.35
C GLN A 221 10.77 9.44 -9.75
N ALA A 222 9.59 8.94 -10.15
CA ALA A 222 9.01 9.26 -11.46
C ALA A 222 8.67 10.74 -11.59
N VAL A 223 8.11 11.37 -10.54
CA VAL A 223 7.81 12.80 -10.50
C VAL A 223 9.10 13.63 -10.60
N MET A 224 10.13 13.29 -9.82
CA MET A 224 11.44 13.96 -9.89
C MET A 224 12.17 13.76 -11.23
N ALA A 225 11.87 12.69 -11.97
CA ALA A 225 12.43 12.43 -13.30
C ALA A 225 11.68 13.14 -14.44
N SER A 226 10.54 13.78 -14.15
CA SER A 226 9.79 14.58 -15.12
C SER A 226 10.64 15.74 -15.63
N SER A 227 10.58 15.99 -16.96
CA SER A 227 11.26 17.12 -17.57
C SER A 227 10.77 18.48 -17.04
N LYS A 228 9.56 18.54 -16.49
CA LYS A 228 8.94 19.75 -15.94
C LYS A 228 9.31 20.00 -14.47
N PHE A 229 9.83 19.00 -13.77
CA PHE A 229 10.04 19.08 -12.31
C PHE A 229 11.07 20.11 -11.90
N HIS A 230 12.16 20.23 -12.68
CA HIS A 230 13.28 21.11 -12.34
C HIS A 230 12.90 22.60 -12.25
N ASP A 231 12.02 23.05 -13.12
CA ASP A 231 11.58 24.45 -13.20
C ASP A 231 10.27 24.71 -12.46
N ALA A 232 9.61 23.67 -11.98
CA ALA A 232 8.34 23.78 -11.26
C ALA A 232 8.53 24.35 -9.85
N LYS A 233 7.53 25.09 -9.40
CA LYS A 233 7.40 25.54 -8.00
C LYS A 233 6.09 25.05 -7.44
N PHE A 234 6.11 24.63 -6.19
CA PHE A 234 4.97 24.07 -5.50
C PHE A 234 4.62 24.95 -4.28
N PRO A 235 4.05 26.16 -4.51
CA PRO A 235 3.96 27.21 -3.47
C PRO A 235 3.06 26.83 -2.30
N GLU A 236 2.04 26.01 -2.55
CA GLU A 236 1.06 25.61 -1.54
C GLU A 236 1.34 24.21 -0.95
N LEU A 237 2.27 23.45 -1.58
CA LEU A 237 2.57 22.09 -1.12
C LEU A 237 3.29 22.13 0.23
N ARG A 238 2.74 21.39 1.23
CA ARG A 238 3.30 21.34 2.59
C ARG A 238 3.47 19.95 3.16
N ILE A 239 2.66 18.97 2.73
CA ILE A 239 2.71 17.61 3.24
C ILE A 239 2.90 16.63 2.09
N CYS A 240 3.89 15.75 2.24
CA CYS A 240 4.22 14.71 1.26
C CYS A 240 4.24 13.35 1.95
N PRO A 241 3.09 12.69 2.17
CA PRO A 241 3.04 11.34 2.73
C PRO A 241 3.67 10.33 1.78
N GLY A 242 4.42 9.38 2.33
CA GLY A 242 4.99 8.25 1.61
C GLY A 242 4.69 6.93 2.32
N GLY A 243 4.66 5.82 1.58
CA GLY A 243 4.40 4.51 2.16
C GLY A 243 4.13 3.43 1.13
N GLY A 244 3.79 2.22 1.59
CA GLY A 244 3.50 1.06 0.73
C GLY A 244 4.73 0.31 0.21
N ALA A 245 5.92 0.89 0.35
CA ALA A 245 7.22 0.25 0.14
C ALA A 245 8.28 1.03 0.93
N PRO A 246 9.42 0.40 1.27
CA PRO A 246 10.53 1.07 1.93
C PRO A 246 11.11 2.19 1.06
N PHE A 247 11.39 3.33 1.67
CA PHE A 247 11.97 4.48 0.99
C PHE A 247 13.51 4.47 1.04
N PRO A 248 14.20 4.47 -0.11
CA PRO A 248 15.64 4.72 -0.16
C PRO A 248 15.97 6.12 0.40
N LEU A 249 17.01 6.23 1.20
CA LEU A 249 17.46 7.51 1.78
C LEU A 249 17.76 8.57 0.71
N ASP A 250 18.22 8.14 -0.47
CA ASP A 250 18.47 9.02 -1.60
C ASP A 250 17.21 9.71 -2.12
N VAL A 251 16.07 9.01 -2.11
CA VAL A 251 14.77 9.59 -2.53
C VAL A 251 14.34 10.70 -1.57
N HIS A 252 14.47 10.48 -0.25
CA HIS A 252 14.20 11.50 0.76
C HIS A 252 15.07 12.74 0.55
N ARG A 253 16.39 12.53 0.41
CA ARG A 253 17.36 13.61 0.24
C ARG A 253 17.08 14.43 -1.02
N ARG A 254 16.96 13.79 -2.18
CA ARG A 254 16.72 14.46 -3.46
C ARG A 254 15.40 15.22 -3.48
N TRP A 255 14.34 14.64 -2.91
CA TRP A 255 13.06 15.34 -2.78
C TRP A 255 13.20 16.60 -1.92
N GLN A 256 13.83 16.48 -0.75
CA GLN A 256 14.02 17.62 0.15
C GLN A 256 14.95 18.69 -0.43
N GLU A 257 16.02 18.32 -1.14
CA GLU A 257 16.90 19.25 -1.84
C GLU A 257 16.16 20.04 -2.93
N ALA A 258 15.27 19.38 -3.69
CA ALA A 258 14.54 19.98 -4.79
C ALA A 258 13.34 20.83 -4.35
N THR A 259 12.62 20.41 -3.29
CA THR A 259 11.35 21.05 -2.90
C THR A 259 11.41 21.78 -1.55
N GLY A 260 12.43 21.55 -0.74
CA GLY A 260 12.50 22.00 0.65
C GLY A 260 11.62 21.19 1.62
N LEU A 261 10.83 20.21 1.12
CA LEU A 261 9.86 19.46 1.89
C LEU A 261 10.35 18.06 2.26
N LYS A 262 9.92 17.57 3.41
CA LYS A 262 10.19 16.19 3.84
C LYS A 262 9.13 15.23 3.31
N ILE A 263 9.53 13.99 3.03
CA ILE A 263 8.59 12.88 2.84
C ILE A 263 8.30 12.27 4.20
N TYR A 264 7.02 12.14 4.55
CA TYR A 264 6.55 11.53 5.79
C TYR A 264 6.25 10.05 5.52
N GLU A 265 7.27 9.22 5.70
CA GLU A 265 7.14 7.77 5.50
C GLU A 265 6.24 7.17 6.57
N GLY A 266 5.27 6.36 6.14
CA GLY A 266 4.39 5.59 6.98
C GLY A 266 4.34 4.12 6.58
N TYR A 267 3.94 3.29 7.53
CA TYR A 267 3.76 1.87 7.37
C TYR A 267 2.34 1.44 7.70
N GLY A 268 1.86 0.48 6.94
CA GLY A 268 0.58 -0.17 7.11
C GLY A 268 0.40 -1.29 6.11
N MET A 269 -0.63 -2.06 6.30
CA MET A 269 -1.03 -3.15 5.42
C MET A 269 -2.54 -3.11 5.20
N THR A 270 -3.03 -3.88 4.23
CA THR A 270 -4.47 -3.89 3.92
C THR A 270 -5.31 -4.26 5.14
N GLU A 271 -4.80 -5.10 6.01
CA GLU A 271 -5.43 -5.61 7.22
C GLU A 271 -5.51 -4.58 8.36
N ILE A 272 -4.63 -3.57 8.35
CA ILE A 272 -4.59 -2.46 9.30
C ILE A 272 -3.70 -1.34 8.77
N ALA A 273 -4.25 -0.12 8.59
CA ALA A 273 -3.51 1.05 8.15
C ALA A 273 -4.16 2.34 8.65
N PRO A 274 -3.33 3.34 8.99
CA PRO A 274 -1.88 3.28 9.18
C PRO A 274 -1.49 2.57 10.48
N ILE A 275 -0.30 1.96 10.53
CA ILE A 275 0.28 1.38 11.75
C ILE A 275 1.21 2.40 12.43
N THR A 276 2.17 2.90 11.65
CA THR A 276 3.12 3.94 12.08
C THR A 276 3.24 5.02 11.02
N ILE A 277 3.56 6.24 11.43
CA ILE A 277 3.78 7.38 10.53
C ILE A 277 4.89 8.26 11.11
N ASN A 278 5.80 8.75 10.25
CA ASN A 278 6.59 9.94 10.55
C ASN A 278 5.69 11.18 10.43
N THR A 279 5.74 12.09 11.39
CA THR A 279 4.87 13.27 11.45
C THR A 279 5.66 14.52 11.76
N GLU A 280 5.07 15.69 11.53
CA GLU A 280 5.65 16.95 12.03
C GLU A 280 5.68 16.98 13.56
N ARG A 281 4.70 16.35 14.18
CA ARG A 281 4.52 16.32 15.63
C ARG A 281 5.59 15.52 16.36
N ASP A 282 5.91 14.32 15.85
CA ASP A 282 6.85 13.41 16.49
C ASP A 282 8.25 13.46 15.86
N GLY A 283 8.40 14.26 14.81
CA GLY A 283 9.61 14.35 14.01
C GLY A 283 9.68 13.29 12.91
N VAL A 284 10.63 13.47 12.00
CA VAL A 284 10.96 12.53 10.92
C VAL A 284 12.30 11.89 11.21
N LYS A 285 12.32 10.56 11.30
CA LYS A 285 13.55 9.76 11.37
C LYS A 285 13.72 9.02 10.05
N LEU A 286 14.73 9.41 9.27
CA LEU A 286 15.05 8.74 7.99
C LEU A 286 15.44 7.28 8.23
N GLY A 287 14.97 6.38 7.35
CA GLY A 287 15.15 4.94 7.49
C GLY A 287 14.20 4.27 8.50
N SER A 288 13.24 5.04 9.03
CA SER A 288 12.19 4.54 9.92
C SER A 288 10.82 4.80 9.32
N ALA A 289 9.90 3.88 9.53
CA ALA A 289 8.49 4.03 9.15
C ALA A 289 7.67 4.87 10.15
N GLY A 290 8.32 5.57 11.07
CA GLY A 290 7.68 6.46 12.05
C GLY A 290 7.31 5.78 13.37
N LYS A 291 6.44 6.46 14.13
CA LYS A 291 5.93 5.98 15.42
C LYS A 291 4.51 5.44 15.30
N PRO A 292 4.08 4.55 16.21
CA PRO A 292 2.71 4.07 16.26
C PRO A 292 1.69 5.22 16.29
N VAL A 293 0.65 5.12 15.46
CA VAL A 293 -0.46 6.07 15.50
C VAL A 293 -1.28 5.89 16.80
N PRO A 294 -2.11 6.86 17.21
CA PRO A 294 -2.90 6.76 18.45
C PRO A 294 -3.68 5.45 18.59
N ASP A 295 -3.81 4.96 19.83
CA ASP A 295 -4.53 3.74 20.19
C ASP A 295 -4.08 2.49 19.41
N THR A 296 -2.82 2.49 18.95
CA THR A 296 -2.22 1.39 18.20
C THR A 296 -1.06 0.82 18.98
N ILE A 297 -1.18 -0.46 19.34
CA ILE A 297 -0.12 -1.20 20.01
C ILE A 297 0.70 -1.89 18.94
N VAL A 298 2.00 -1.60 18.90
CA VAL A 298 2.98 -2.26 18.04
C VAL A 298 3.99 -2.96 18.92
N GLU A 299 4.12 -4.26 18.75
CA GLU A 299 5.04 -5.09 19.52
C GLU A 299 5.95 -5.88 18.57
N ILE A 300 7.20 -6.03 18.97
CA ILE A 300 8.16 -6.91 18.31
C ILE A 300 8.21 -8.22 19.09
N VAL A 301 7.97 -9.34 18.41
CA VAL A 301 7.94 -10.66 19.06
C VAL A 301 8.92 -11.62 18.43
N ASP A 302 9.31 -12.64 19.20
CA ASP A 302 10.21 -13.68 18.75
C ASP A 302 9.71 -14.38 17.48
N LEU A 303 10.61 -14.80 16.61
CA LEU A 303 10.28 -15.41 15.31
C LEU A 303 9.79 -16.88 15.45
N GLU A 304 10.20 -17.55 16.55
CA GLU A 304 9.93 -18.97 16.76
C GLU A 304 8.49 -19.21 17.19
N THR A 305 8.06 -18.56 18.28
CA THR A 305 6.73 -18.75 18.83
C THR A 305 5.75 -17.61 18.51
N GLY A 306 6.28 -16.41 18.27
CA GLY A 306 5.50 -15.19 18.09
C GLY A 306 4.81 -14.73 19.38
N SER A 307 5.26 -15.18 20.55
CA SER A 307 4.59 -14.96 21.82
C SER A 307 5.34 -14.01 22.73
N ARG A 308 6.67 -14.17 22.81
CA ARG A 308 7.54 -13.38 23.68
C ARG A 308 7.81 -12.02 23.06
N VAL A 309 7.41 -10.96 23.73
CA VAL A 309 7.77 -9.60 23.36
C VAL A 309 9.27 -9.42 23.61
N LEU A 310 9.95 -8.88 22.61
CA LEU A 310 11.38 -8.62 22.62
C LEU A 310 11.69 -7.25 23.24
N GLU A 311 12.92 -7.06 23.67
CA GLU A 311 13.37 -5.77 24.20
C GLU A 311 13.61 -4.77 23.05
N THR A 312 13.67 -3.49 23.41
CA THR A 312 13.96 -2.39 22.47
C THR A 312 15.27 -2.64 21.72
N GLY A 313 15.23 -2.49 20.41
CA GLY A 313 16.38 -2.73 19.52
C GLY A 313 16.54 -4.16 19.03
N GLU A 314 15.87 -5.15 19.65
CA GLU A 314 15.88 -6.54 19.16
C GLU A 314 14.97 -6.69 17.92
N ALA A 315 15.43 -7.45 16.93
CA ALA A 315 14.68 -7.71 15.70
C ALA A 315 13.76 -8.94 15.85
N GLY A 316 12.50 -8.77 15.46
CA GLY A 316 11.49 -9.83 15.50
C GLY A 316 10.29 -9.54 14.63
N GLU A 317 9.27 -10.43 14.67
CA GLU A 317 8.03 -10.22 13.94
C GLU A 317 7.22 -9.07 14.53
N ILE A 318 6.76 -8.17 13.67
CA ILE A 318 5.88 -7.08 14.06
C ILE A 318 4.47 -7.62 14.23
N ARG A 319 3.86 -7.45 15.42
CA ARG A 319 2.43 -7.66 15.62
C ARG A 319 1.75 -6.38 16.08
N VAL A 320 0.51 -6.20 15.64
CA VAL A 320 -0.19 -4.93 15.78
C VAL A 320 -1.61 -5.14 16.28
N LYS A 321 -2.09 -4.23 17.14
CA LYS A 321 -3.47 -4.17 17.59
C LYS A 321 -3.95 -2.73 17.59
N GLY A 322 -5.12 -2.48 17.01
CA GLY A 322 -5.74 -1.16 17.00
C GLY A 322 -7.21 -1.22 16.60
N PRO A 323 -7.99 -0.15 16.83
CA PRO A 323 -9.42 -0.12 16.52
C PRO A 323 -9.72 -0.14 15.00
N HIS A 324 -8.72 0.08 14.17
CA HIS A 324 -8.80 0.10 12.70
C HIS A 324 -8.37 -1.22 12.05
N MET A 325 -8.27 -2.31 12.82
CA MET A 325 -8.00 -3.65 12.28
C MET A 325 -9.17 -4.18 11.46
N MET A 326 -8.86 -5.04 10.48
CA MET A 326 -9.85 -5.88 9.81
C MET A 326 -10.59 -6.79 10.80
N THR A 327 -11.72 -7.31 10.37
CA THR A 327 -12.46 -8.34 11.16
C THR A 327 -11.99 -9.78 10.92
N GLY A 328 -11.08 -9.97 9.98
CA GLY A 328 -10.58 -11.26 9.48
C GLY A 328 -10.85 -11.41 7.99
N TYR A 329 -10.22 -12.37 7.34
CA TYR A 329 -10.44 -12.65 5.91
C TYR A 329 -11.81 -13.29 5.68
N THR A 330 -12.55 -12.86 4.67
CA THR A 330 -13.89 -13.36 4.40
C THR A 330 -13.89 -14.83 3.96
N CYS A 331 -12.91 -15.23 3.15
CA CYS A 331 -12.91 -16.53 2.47
C CYS A 331 -12.14 -17.63 3.21
N SER A 332 -11.39 -17.33 4.30
CA SER A 332 -10.57 -18.33 4.98
C SER A 332 -10.47 -18.09 6.49
N ARG A 333 -11.12 -18.98 7.25
CA ARG A 333 -10.98 -19.00 8.72
C ARG A 333 -9.57 -19.41 9.16
N GLU A 334 -8.95 -20.31 8.41
CA GLU A 334 -7.60 -20.78 8.70
C GLU A 334 -6.56 -19.67 8.52
N GLU A 335 -6.59 -18.96 7.39
CA GLU A 335 -5.71 -17.80 7.15
C GLU A 335 -5.97 -16.68 8.16
N THR A 336 -7.23 -16.46 8.55
CA THR A 336 -7.57 -15.52 9.61
C THR A 336 -6.92 -15.95 10.94
N ALA A 337 -7.02 -17.21 11.32
CA ALA A 337 -6.41 -17.72 12.55
C ALA A 337 -4.88 -17.67 12.54
N GLN A 338 -4.25 -17.76 11.35
CA GLN A 338 -2.81 -17.59 11.19
C GLN A 338 -2.40 -16.12 11.32
N ALA A 339 -3.14 -15.19 10.67
CA ALA A 339 -2.84 -13.77 10.67
C ALA A 339 -3.27 -13.05 11.96
N MET A 340 -4.34 -13.52 12.61
CA MET A 340 -4.89 -12.89 13.81
C MET A 340 -4.84 -13.85 15.00
N ARG A 341 -3.93 -13.57 15.94
CA ARG A 341 -3.73 -14.39 17.14
C ARG A 341 -3.72 -13.50 18.38
N HIS A 342 -4.34 -13.94 19.47
CA HIS A 342 -4.35 -13.20 20.74
C HIS A 342 -4.85 -11.75 20.64
N GLY A 343 -5.71 -11.45 19.66
CA GLY A 343 -6.24 -10.10 19.42
C GLY A 343 -5.28 -9.16 18.70
N PHE A 344 -4.18 -9.66 18.13
CA PHE A 344 -3.23 -8.95 17.29
C PHE A 344 -3.27 -9.45 15.85
N VAL A 345 -2.98 -8.56 14.90
CA VAL A 345 -2.58 -8.91 13.54
C VAL A 345 -1.07 -9.13 13.53
N TYR A 346 -0.64 -10.29 13.06
CA TYR A 346 0.76 -10.63 12.80
C TYR A 346 1.07 -10.25 11.38
N THR A 347 1.95 -9.28 11.20
CA THR A 347 2.15 -8.65 9.89
C THR A 347 2.96 -9.49 8.92
N GLY A 348 3.74 -10.43 9.44
CA GLY A 348 4.74 -11.16 8.66
C GLY A 348 5.93 -10.29 8.25
N ASP A 349 5.99 -9.05 8.70
CA ASP A 349 7.15 -8.17 8.56
C ASP A 349 8.03 -8.25 9.81
N ILE A 350 9.32 -8.08 9.63
CA ILE A 350 10.32 -8.06 10.70
C ILE A 350 10.79 -6.63 10.89
N GLY A 351 10.95 -6.23 12.14
CA GLY A 351 11.43 -4.90 12.46
C GLY A 351 11.98 -4.79 13.86
N THR A 352 12.40 -3.58 14.18
CA THR A 352 12.89 -3.16 15.49
C THR A 352 12.20 -1.88 15.91
N ILE A 353 12.01 -1.67 17.21
CA ILE A 353 11.60 -0.38 17.76
C ILE A 353 12.76 0.15 18.57
N ASP A 354 13.15 1.41 18.35
CA ASP A 354 14.22 2.06 19.11
C ASP A 354 13.74 2.71 20.42
N ASP A 355 14.67 3.21 21.22
CA ASP A 355 14.38 3.87 22.51
C ASP A 355 13.50 5.13 22.36
N ALA A 356 13.46 5.74 21.18
CA ALA A 356 12.61 6.89 20.88
C ALA A 356 11.22 6.47 20.34
N GLY A 357 10.95 5.15 20.19
CA GLY A 357 9.71 4.58 19.73
C GLY A 357 9.52 4.55 18.21
N PHE A 358 10.58 4.76 17.42
CA PHE A 358 10.52 4.65 15.96
C PHE A 358 10.65 3.21 15.50
N LEU A 359 9.73 2.78 14.64
CA LEU A 359 9.75 1.47 14.00
C LEU A 359 10.64 1.49 12.76
N THR A 360 11.58 0.57 12.67
CA THR A 360 12.34 0.27 11.45
C THR A 360 11.96 -1.11 10.94
N ILE A 361 11.55 -1.21 9.66
CA ILE A 361 11.20 -2.49 9.02
C ILE A 361 12.45 -3.03 8.35
N THR A 362 12.86 -4.22 8.79
CA THR A 362 14.11 -4.85 8.31
C THR A 362 13.85 -5.75 7.10
N ASP A 363 12.85 -6.65 7.19
CA ASP A 363 12.56 -7.63 6.12
C ASP A 363 11.15 -8.24 6.27
N ARG A 364 10.87 -9.26 5.49
CA ARG A 364 9.71 -10.15 5.59
C ARG A 364 10.08 -11.46 6.26
N LYS A 365 9.26 -11.96 7.20
CA LYS A 365 9.50 -13.24 7.90
C LYS A 365 9.73 -14.41 6.94
N LYS A 366 9.00 -14.46 5.84
CA LYS A 366 9.14 -15.49 4.81
C LYS A 366 10.44 -15.44 4.01
N ASN A 367 11.17 -14.32 4.05
CA ASN A 367 12.41 -14.13 3.33
C ASN A 367 13.63 -14.39 4.21
N VAL A 368 13.45 -14.57 5.54
CA VAL A 368 14.57 -14.81 6.47
C VAL A 368 15.32 -16.06 6.07
N ILE A 369 16.63 -15.96 6.00
CA ILE A 369 17.54 -17.07 5.69
C ILE A 369 18.10 -17.58 7.01
N PHE A 370 17.92 -18.86 7.29
CA PHE A 370 18.36 -19.48 8.54
C PHE A 370 19.75 -20.10 8.38
N VAL A 371 20.80 -19.33 8.71
CA VAL A 371 22.19 -19.74 8.54
C VAL A 371 22.77 -20.22 9.88
N SER A 372 22.97 -21.52 10.05
CA SER A 372 23.57 -22.09 11.27
C SER A 372 22.90 -21.64 12.58
N GLY A 373 21.58 -21.45 12.56
CA GLY A 373 20.79 -20.96 13.70
C GLY A 373 20.72 -19.44 13.83
N PHE A 374 21.37 -18.69 12.96
CA PHE A 374 21.26 -17.22 12.90
C PHE A 374 20.23 -16.79 11.87
N ASN A 375 19.46 -15.77 12.22
CA ASN A 375 18.54 -15.10 11.29
C ASN A 375 19.34 -14.12 10.44
N VAL A 376 19.36 -14.34 9.14
CA VAL A 376 19.96 -13.43 8.16
C VAL A 376 18.84 -12.78 7.37
N PHE A 377 18.83 -11.45 7.37
CA PHE A 377 17.83 -10.66 6.68
C PHE A 377 18.36 -10.24 5.31
N PRO A 378 17.80 -10.76 4.21
CA PRO A 378 18.25 -10.47 2.84
C PRO A 378 18.39 -8.97 2.56
N ARG A 379 17.45 -8.18 3.03
CA ARG A 379 17.42 -6.74 2.79
C ARG A 379 18.66 -6.01 3.35
N GLU A 380 19.18 -6.44 4.49
CA GLU A 380 20.40 -5.85 5.06
C GLU A 380 21.59 -6.01 4.11
N ILE A 381 21.71 -7.18 3.48
CA ILE A 381 22.76 -7.47 2.50
C ILE A 381 22.49 -6.69 1.20
N GLU A 382 21.24 -6.62 0.75
CA GLU A 382 20.83 -5.86 -0.45
C GLU A 382 21.13 -4.36 -0.29
N GLU A 383 20.80 -3.77 0.85
CA GLU A 383 21.06 -2.36 1.13
C GLU A 383 22.58 -2.08 1.15
N LEU A 384 23.38 -2.98 1.73
CA LEU A 384 24.82 -2.87 1.67
C LEU A 384 25.33 -2.94 0.22
N LEU A 385 24.90 -3.95 -0.55
CA LEU A 385 25.28 -4.11 -1.96
C LEU A 385 24.95 -2.87 -2.81
N LEU A 386 23.81 -2.24 -2.56
CA LEU A 386 23.41 -1.01 -3.26
C LEU A 386 24.28 0.21 -2.93
N THR A 387 25.08 0.18 -1.86
CA THR A 387 26.09 1.22 -1.59
C THR A 387 27.35 1.08 -2.45
N HIS A 388 27.53 -0.09 -3.08
CA HIS A 388 28.66 -0.31 -3.99
C HIS A 388 28.48 0.50 -5.29
N PRO A 389 29.49 1.29 -5.74
CA PRO A 389 29.34 2.22 -6.85
C PRO A 389 28.95 1.55 -8.18
N ALA A 390 29.33 0.30 -8.40
CA ALA A 390 29.05 -0.44 -9.63
C ALA A 390 27.68 -1.14 -9.65
N ILE A 391 26.97 -1.28 -8.52
CA ILE A 391 25.72 -2.05 -8.42
C ILE A 391 24.51 -1.13 -8.61
N SER A 392 23.62 -1.48 -9.54
CA SER A 392 22.34 -0.77 -9.81
C SER A 392 21.14 -1.43 -9.14
N GLY A 393 21.19 -2.75 -8.87
CA GLY A 393 20.13 -3.52 -8.23
C GLY A 393 20.69 -4.73 -7.51
N ALA A 394 20.09 -5.13 -6.40
CA ALA A 394 20.47 -6.30 -5.62
C ALA A 394 19.22 -7.05 -5.15
N CYS A 395 19.29 -8.38 -5.13
CA CYS A 395 18.31 -9.25 -4.53
C CYS A 395 19.02 -10.45 -3.91
N VAL A 396 18.75 -10.74 -2.64
CA VAL A 396 19.38 -11.85 -1.90
C VAL A 396 18.30 -12.87 -1.56
N VAL A 397 18.56 -14.14 -1.86
CA VAL A 397 17.67 -15.26 -1.57
C VAL A 397 18.38 -16.38 -0.85
N GLY A 398 17.62 -17.20 -0.12
CA GLY A 398 18.15 -18.39 0.54
C GLY A 398 18.33 -19.55 -0.43
N ARG A 399 19.43 -20.27 -0.24
CA ARG A 399 19.65 -21.59 -0.87
C ARG A 399 19.92 -22.62 0.21
N GLY A 400 19.23 -23.78 0.11
CA GLY A 400 19.48 -24.90 1.03
C GLY A 400 20.96 -25.32 1.03
N HIS A 401 21.53 -25.58 2.23
CA HIS A 401 22.91 -25.97 2.41
C HIS A 401 23.03 -27.04 3.51
N GLU A 402 23.74 -28.15 3.20
CA GLU A 402 23.79 -29.35 4.06
C GLU A 402 24.25 -29.09 5.49
N ARG A 403 25.19 -28.16 5.70
CA ARG A 403 25.80 -27.90 7.01
C ARG A 403 25.17 -26.74 7.77
N SER A 404 24.71 -25.73 7.03
CA SER A 404 24.22 -24.47 7.62
C SER A 404 22.70 -24.36 7.66
N GLY A 405 21.95 -25.33 7.11
CA GLY A 405 20.54 -25.22 6.83
C GLY A 405 20.30 -24.43 5.54
N GLU A 406 20.58 -23.15 5.56
CA GLU A 406 20.55 -22.27 4.38
C GLU A 406 21.82 -21.41 4.29
N VAL A 407 22.03 -20.80 3.11
CA VAL A 407 23.05 -19.78 2.85
C VAL A 407 22.50 -18.68 1.97
N PRO A 408 22.91 -17.42 2.15
CA PRO A 408 22.51 -16.33 1.26
C PRO A 408 23.19 -16.46 -0.11
N VAL A 409 22.43 -16.17 -1.18
CA VAL A 409 22.94 -16.00 -2.54
C VAL A 409 22.50 -14.64 -3.04
N ALA A 410 23.43 -13.82 -3.50
CA ALA A 410 23.17 -12.46 -3.96
C ALA A 410 23.10 -12.42 -5.50
N PHE A 411 22.00 -11.92 -6.04
CA PHE A 411 21.86 -11.52 -7.45
C PHE A 411 22.05 -10.02 -7.55
N VAL A 412 22.89 -9.57 -8.50
CA VAL A 412 23.17 -8.15 -8.69
C VAL A 412 23.06 -7.75 -10.16
N THR A 413 22.57 -6.53 -10.43
CA THR A 413 22.68 -5.86 -11.72
C THR A 413 23.69 -4.73 -11.63
N LEU A 414 24.40 -4.47 -12.72
CA LEU A 414 25.50 -3.52 -12.74
C LEU A 414 25.13 -2.22 -13.47
N ARG A 415 25.68 -1.11 -13.00
CA ARG A 415 25.70 0.20 -13.72
C ARG A 415 27.05 0.53 -14.30
N SER A 416 28.11 -0.12 -13.84
CA SER A 416 29.47 0.00 -14.37
C SER A 416 30.19 -1.33 -14.21
N ALA A 417 31.31 -1.50 -14.94
CA ALA A 417 32.09 -2.74 -14.93
C ALA A 417 32.67 -3.03 -13.54
N THR A 418 32.46 -4.26 -13.08
CA THR A 418 33.04 -4.89 -11.89
C THR A 418 32.88 -6.40 -12.05
N ASP A 419 33.50 -7.19 -11.19
CA ASP A 419 33.37 -8.64 -11.19
C ASP A 419 32.88 -9.20 -9.84
N GLU A 420 32.55 -10.47 -9.83
CA GLU A 420 32.02 -11.16 -8.64
C GLU A 420 33.04 -11.17 -7.49
N ALA A 421 34.34 -11.22 -7.80
CA ALA A 421 35.40 -11.25 -6.79
C ALA A 421 35.54 -9.90 -6.05
N GLU A 422 35.40 -8.78 -6.77
CA GLU A 422 35.42 -7.45 -6.19
C GLU A 422 34.17 -7.25 -5.28
N ILE A 423 33.00 -7.69 -5.71
CA ILE A 423 31.76 -7.62 -4.91
C ILE A 423 31.86 -8.53 -3.67
N ASP A 424 32.39 -9.75 -3.80
CA ASP A 424 32.64 -10.65 -2.66
C ASP A 424 33.59 -10.02 -1.66
N ALA A 425 34.70 -9.44 -2.11
CA ALA A 425 35.64 -8.72 -1.25
C ALA A 425 34.96 -7.54 -0.53
N PHE A 426 34.12 -6.80 -1.22
CA PHE A 426 33.32 -5.73 -0.62
C PHE A 426 32.39 -6.26 0.49
N CYS A 427 31.68 -7.37 0.26
CA CYS A 427 30.86 -8.01 1.27
C CYS A 427 31.68 -8.46 2.49
N ARG A 428 32.84 -9.09 2.28
CA ARG A 428 33.72 -9.58 3.37
C ARG A 428 34.24 -8.44 4.26
N ASN A 429 34.44 -7.27 3.70
CA ASN A 429 34.90 -6.10 4.44
C ASN A 429 33.80 -5.43 5.28
N ASN A 430 32.54 -5.71 4.99
CA ASN A 430 31.38 -4.97 5.57
C ASN A 430 30.37 -5.85 6.29
N LEU A 431 30.42 -7.18 6.13
CA LEU A 431 29.48 -8.12 6.75
C LEU A 431 30.20 -9.11 7.68
N ILE A 432 29.46 -9.51 8.72
CA ILE A 432 29.89 -10.61 9.59
C ILE A 432 29.73 -11.95 8.84
N ALA A 433 30.56 -12.93 9.20
CA ALA A 433 30.74 -14.17 8.46
C ALA A 433 29.45 -14.92 8.09
N TYR A 434 28.47 -15.02 9.00
CA TYR A 434 27.22 -15.74 8.75
C TYR A 434 26.23 -15.00 7.81
N LYS A 435 26.46 -13.70 7.54
CA LYS A 435 25.70 -12.89 6.59
C LYS A 435 26.33 -12.83 5.20
N LEU A 436 27.54 -13.35 5.03
CA LEU A 436 28.24 -13.33 3.74
C LEU A 436 27.45 -14.14 2.71
N PRO A 437 27.15 -13.59 1.52
CA PRO A 437 26.67 -14.38 0.42
C PRO A 437 27.67 -15.49 0.08
N GLU A 438 27.19 -16.73 0.01
CA GLU A 438 28.02 -17.84 -0.45
C GLU A 438 28.39 -17.70 -1.93
N GLN A 439 27.50 -17.03 -2.68
CA GLN A 439 27.72 -16.76 -4.09
C GLN A 439 27.14 -15.39 -4.44
N VAL A 440 27.85 -14.64 -5.29
CA VAL A 440 27.36 -13.46 -6.00
C VAL A 440 27.14 -13.86 -7.45
N ILE A 441 25.99 -13.52 -8.02
CA ILE A 441 25.62 -13.82 -9.40
C ILE A 441 25.27 -12.51 -10.08
N ILE A 442 26.03 -12.12 -11.11
CA ILE A 442 25.74 -10.95 -11.92
C ILE A 442 24.70 -11.34 -12.97
N VAL A 443 23.61 -10.58 -13.06
CA VAL A 443 22.51 -10.76 -14.03
C VAL A 443 22.30 -9.49 -14.85
N ASP A 444 21.87 -9.64 -16.09
CA ASP A 444 21.59 -8.49 -16.98
C ASP A 444 20.39 -7.67 -16.47
N SER A 445 19.38 -8.36 -15.93
CA SER A 445 18.17 -7.74 -15.37
C SER A 445 17.56 -8.60 -14.28
N MET A 446 16.91 -7.97 -13.29
CA MET A 446 16.12 -8.69 -12.29
C MET A 446 14.78 -9.15 -12.91
N PRO A 447 14.35 -10.40 -12.68
CA PRO A 447 12.99 -10.82 -13.02
C PRO A 447 11.98 -10.01 -12.21
N LEU A 448 10.88 -9.58 -12.85
CA LEU A 448 9.84 -8.79 -12.21
C LEU A 448 8.50 -9.54 -12.20
N THR A 449 7.78 -9.39 -11.11
CA THR A 449 6.36 -9.80 -11.03
C THR A 449 5.48 -8.90 -11.90
N PRO A 450 4.24 -9.29 -12.24
CA PRO A 450 3.30 -8.41 -12.95
C PRO A 450 3.04 -7.06 -12.26
N ALA A 451 3.29 -6.97 -10.96
CA ALA A 451 3.20 -5.73 -10.17
C ALA A 451 4.49 -4.88 -10.21
N GLY A 452 5.49 -5.25 -11.02
CA GLY A 452 6.76 -4.52 -11.17
C GLY A 452 7.74 -4.67 -10.00
N LYS A 453 7.52 -5.64 -9.10
CA LYS A 453 8.45 -5.97 -8.00
C LYS A 453 9.39 -7.08 -8.41
N VAL A 454 10.60 -7.13 -7.82
CA VAL A 454 11.54 -8.23 -8.06
C VAL A 454 10.90 -9.58 -7.68
N ASP A 455 10.93 -10.51 -8.62
CA ASP A 455 10.41 -11.87 -8.43
C ASP A 455 11.45 -12.77 -7.76
N ARG A 456 11.48 -12.73 -6.43
CA ARG A 456 12.37 -13.57 -5.60
C ARG A 456 12.16 -15.04 -5.82
N ILE A 457 10.91 -15.48 -6.06
CA ILE A 457 10.58 -16.90 -6.26
C ILE A 457 11.26 -17.42 -7.53
N SER A 458 11.23 -16.63 -8.60
CA SER A 458 11.94 -16.99 -9.83
C SER A 458 13.45 -17.11 -9.62
N LEU A 459 14.04 -16.21 -8.82
CA LEU A 459 15.48 -16.27 -8.47
C LEU A 459 15.80 -17.48 -7.59
N GLU A 460 15.01 -17.77 -6.56
CA GLU A 460 15.16 -18.99 -5.73
C GLU A 460 15.04 -20.26 -6.57
N ASN A 461 14.08 -20.32 -7.49
CA ASN A 461 13.90 -21.48 -8.36
C ASN A 461 15.07 -21.68 -9.32
N SER A 462 15.75 -20.62 -9.75
CA SER A 462 16.94 -20.70 -10.60
C SER A 462 18.14 -21.37 -9.90
N LEU A 463 18.14 -21.39 -8.56
CA LEU A 463 19.20 -22.01 -7.76
C LEU A 463 18.95 -23.50 -7.48
N LYS A 464 17.77 -24.05 -7.82
CA LYS A 464 17.45 -25.47 -7.63
C LYS A 464 18.10 -26.30 -8.73
N PRO A 465 18.66 -27.51 -8.41
CA PRO A 465 19.16 -28.42 -9.43
C PRO A 465 18.08 -28.76 -10.44
N ALA A 466 18.44 -28.90 -11.72
CA ALA A 466 17.52 -29.13 -12.83
C ALA A 466 16.60 -30.36 -12.67
N ASP A 467 16.95 -31.33 -11.83
CA ASP A 467 16.18 -32.53 -11.54
C ASP A 467 14.98 -32.32 -10.61
N GLN A 468 14.91 -31.23 -9.84
CA GLN A 468 13.79 -30.93 -8.94
C GLN A 468 12.70 -30.03 -9.58
N ALA A 469 12.96 -29.46 -10.75
CA ALA A 469 12.03 -28.57 -11.46
C ALA A 469 10.93 -29.33 -12.25
N ARG A 470 10.90 -30.68 -12.25
CA ARG A 470 9.94 -31.50 -13.02
C ARG A 470 8.83 -32.15 -12.20
N VAL A 471 8.74 -31.84 -10.90
CA VAL A 471 7.71 -32.43 -10.02
C VAL A 471 6.99 -31.29 -9.28
N GLN A 472 6.20 -30.52 -10.01
CA GLN A 472 5.08 -29.73 -9.48
C GLN A 472 4.04 -29.49 -10.57
#